data_5cd2498ef14785275f030b9e15ed425e
#
_entry.id   5cd2498ef14785275f030b9e15ed425e
#
_cell.length_a   1.000
_cell.length_b   1.000
_cell.length_c   1.000
_cell.angle_alpha   90.00
_cell.angle_beta   90.00
_cell.angle_gamma   90.00
#
_symmetry.space_group_name_H-M   'P 1'
#
loop_
_entity.id
_entity.type
_entity.pdbx_description
1 polymer ?
#
loop_
_entity_poly.entity_id
_entity_poly.type
_entity_poly.pdbx_seq_one_letter_code
_entity_poly.pdbx_strand_id
1 'polypeptide(L)'
;GNLLPLLAQMAVGKYREPGLKVFGNDYPTPDGTCVRDYIHILDLAEGHLNAMVALDNDATFDHAEAGHGKCRAFNLGKGVGMSVLNMIEAMRKVTGYEFPYDIVERRPGDVPDLTANPALAERELGFKATRSLDDMCRDLWNWQKNNPNGYD
;
A
#
# COMPACT_ATOMS: atom_id res chain seq x y z
N GLY A 1 9.65 2.73 -9.10
CA GLY A 1 9.23 1.45 -8.49
C GLY A 1 8.49 1.69 -7.18
N ASN A 2 7.80 0.69 -6.67
CA ASN A 2 7.09 0.78 -5.40
C ASN A 2 8.08 0.69 -4.22
N LEU A 3 7.79 1.41 -3.13
CA LEU A 3 8.68 1.54 -1.98
C LEU A 3 8.98 0.20 -1.29
N LEU A 4 7.98 -0.58 -0.91
CA LEU A 4 8.18 -1.84 -0.17
C LEU A 4 9.03 -2.87 -0.91
N PRO A 5 8.78 -3.18 -2.21
CA PRO A 5 9.67 -4.06 -2.98
C PRO A 5 11.11 -3.56 -3.05
N LEU A 6 11.30 -2.23 -3.16
CA LEU A 6 12.63 -1.62 -3.17
C LEU A 6 13.36 -1.87 -1.85
N LEU A 7 12.70 -1.61 -0.70
CA LEU A 7 13.25 -1.87 0.62
C LEU A 7 13.60 -3.37 0.81
N ALA A 8 12.74 -4.26 0.36
CA ALA A 8 13.01 -5.70 0.43
C ALA A 8 14.24 -6.11 -0.40
N GLN A 9 14.40 -5.56 -1.62
CA GLN A 9 15.58 -5.79 -2.46
C GLN A 9 16.86 -5.21 -1.86
N MET A 10 16.78 -4.05 -1.19
CA MET A 10 17.93 -3.49 -0.44
C MET A 10 18.37 -4.43 0.67
N ALA A 11 17.42 -4.96 1.45
CA ALA A 11 17.72 -5.83 2.59
C ALA A 11 18.37 -7.16 2.18
N VAL A 12 18.10 -7.69 0.98
CA VAL A 12 18.78 -8.89 0.43
C VAL A 12 20.03 -8.55 -0.39
N GLY A 13 20.45 -7.27 -0.43
CA GLY A 13 21.65 -6.84 -1.17
C GLY A 13 21.55 -6.85 -2.69
N LYS A 14 20.34 -6.86 -3.23
CA LYS A 14 20.09 -6.85 -4.69
C LYS A 14 19.96 -5.44 -5.28
N TYR A 15 19.75 -4.44 -4.44
CA TYR A 15 19.72 -3.04 -4.88
C TYR A 15 21.15 -2.51 -5.01
N ARG A 16 21.50 -2.00 -6.19
CA ARG A 16 22.88 -1.64 -6.56
C ARG A 16 23.19 -0.14 -6.46
N GLU A 17 22.16 0.69 -6.30
CA GLU A 17 22.34 2.14 -6.17
C GLU A 17 22.64 2.54 -4.72
N PRO A 18 23.41 3.61 -4.50
CA PRO A 18 23.74 4.08 -3.16
C PRO A 18 22.51 4.73 -2.52
N GLY A 19 21.85 3.99 -1.63
CA GLY A 19 20.80 4.51 -0.78
C GLY A 19 19.42 4.67 -1.43
N LEU A 20 18.45 4.92 -0.59
CA LEU A 20 17.07 5.20 -0.95
C LEU A 20 16.88 6.71 -1.10
N LYS A 21 16.13 7.16 -2.10
CA LYS A 21 15.75 8.57 -2.22
C LYS A 21 14.37 8.80 -1.63
N VAL A 22 14.28 9.68 -0.65
CA VAL A 22 13.05 10.19 -0.06
C VAL A 22 12.74 11.54 -0.68
N PHE A 23 11.65 11.63 -1.43
CA PHE A 23 11.30 12.82 -2.22
C PHE A 23 10.51 13.82 -1.37
N GLY A 24 11.20 14.85 -0.88
CA GLY A 24 10.66 15.89 0.00
C GLY A 24 10.55 15.44 1.45
N ASN A 25 10.77 16.41 2.35
CA ASN A 25 10.58 16.28 3.80
C ASN A 25 9.88 17.50 4.40
N ASP A 26 9.24 18.27 3.56
CA ASP A 26 8.60 19.55 3.88
C ASP A 26 7.11 19.57 3.52
N TYR A 27 6.50 18.39 3.29
CA TYR A 27 5.04 18.27 3.11
C TYR A 27 4.31 18.57 4.43
N PRO A 28 3.07 19.09 4.37
CA PRO A 28 2.24 19.31 5.56
C PRO A 28 1.69 17.98 6.13
N THR A 29 2.59 17.09 6.51
CA THR A 29 2.36 15.77 7.07
C THR A 29 3.11 15.64 8.40
N PRO A 30 2.82 14.63 9.25
CA PRO A 30 3.42 14.53 10.58
C PRO A 30 4.96 14.50 10.61
N ASP A 31 5.60 13.90 9.60
CA ASP A 31 7.06 13.79 9.49
C ASP A 31 7.65 14.47 8.25
N GLY A 32 6.83 15.23 7.53
CA GLY A 32 7.23 15.96 6.33
C GLY A 32 7.32 15.13 5.06
N THR A 33 7.17 13.80 5.13
CA THR A 33 7.19 12.94 3.94
C THR A 33 5.78 12.61 3.45
N CYS A 34 5.65 12.18 2.19
CA CYS A 34 4.35 11.81 1.61
C CYS A 34 3.68 10.67 2.38
N VAL A 35 2.37 10.76 2.53
CA VAL A 35 1.51 9.75 3.15
C VAL A 35 0.72 9.01 2.07
N ARG A 36 0.63 7.68 2.21
CA ARG A 36 -0.12 6.78 1.31
C ARG A 36 -0.87 5.74 2.13
N ASP A 37 -1.97 5.24 1.56
CA ASP A 37 -2.71 4.11 2.12
C ASP A 37 -2.10 2.81 1.58
N TYR A 38 -1.39 2.10 2.43
CA TYR A 38 -0.83 0.78 2.11
C TYR A 38 -1.80 -0.30 2.58
N ILE A 39 -2.10 -1.22 1.69
CA ILE A 39 -2.98 -2.35 1.95
C ILE A 39 -2.21 -3.67 1.81
N HIS A 40 -2.47 -4.62 2.70
CA HIS A 40 -1.91 -5.96 2.60
C HIS A 40 -2.49 -6.69 1.40
N ILE A 41 -1.67 -7.44 0.65
CA ILE A 41 -2.11 -8.14 -0.56
C ILE A 41 -3.26 -9.12 -0.30
N LEU A 42 -3.28 -9.78 0.85
CA LEU A 42 -4.39 -10.68 1.22
C LEU A 42 -5.69 -9.91 1.50
N ASP A 43 -5.63 -8.74 2.16
CA ASP A 43 -6.81 -7.89 2.33
C ASP A 43 -7.34 -7.41 0.98
N LEU A 44 -6.43 -7.03 0.06
CA LEU A 44 -6.80 -6.64 -1.29
C LEU A 44 -7.47 -7.80 -2.05
N ALA A 45 -6.93 -9.02 -1.94
CA ALA A 45 -7.50 -10.22 -2.55
C ALA A 45 -8.90 -10.53 -1.99
N GLU A 46 -9.07 -10.42 -0.66
CA GLU A 46 -10.38 -10.57 0.00
C GLU A 46 -11.39 -9.55 -0.51
N GLY A 47 -10.98 -8.29 -0.69
CA GLY A 47 -11.83 -7.25 -1.28
C GLY A 47 -12.29 -7.59 -2.70
N HIS A 48 -11.42 -8.18 -3.52
CA HIS A 48 -11.79 -8.65 -4.86
C HIS A 48 -12.78 -9.82 -4.81
N LEU A 49 -12.57 -10.78 -3.91
CA LEU A 49 -13.51 -11.90 -3.73
C LEU A 49 -14.88 -11.40 -3.27
N ASN A 50 -14.93 -10.46 -2.32
CA ASN A 50 -16.18 -9.86 -1.88
C ASN A 50 -16.89 -9.13 -3.03
N ALA A 51 -16.15 -8.41 -3.87
CA ALA A 51 -16.70 -7.77 -5.06
C ALA A 51 -17.25 -8.79 -6.07
N MET A 52 -16.58 -9.92 -6.29
CA MET A 52 -17.07 -11.00 -7.15
C MET A 52 -18.38 -11.59 -6.62
N VAL A 53 -18.46 -11.86 -5.31
CA VAL A 53 -19.72 -12.35 -4.69
C VAL A 53 -20.85 -11.31 -4.81
N ALA A 54 -20.51 -10.02 -4.70
CA ALA A 54 -21.50 -8.96 -4.83
C ALA A 54 -22.06 -8.82 -6.26
N LEU A 55 -21.35 -9.29 -7.31
CA LEU A 55 -21.85 -9.30 -8.69
C LEU A 55 -23.08 -10.19 -8.86
N ASP A 56 -23.22 -11.22 -8.03
CA ASP A 56 -24.39 -12.10 -8.05
C ASP A 56 -25.61 -11.49 -7.33
N ASN A 57 -25.43 -10.34 -6.66
CA ASN A 57 -26.47 -9.63 -5.94
C ASN A 57 -26.85 -8.35 -6.67
N ASP A 58 -27.98 -8.37 -7.37
CA ASP A 58 -28.48 -7.24 -8.15
C ASP A 58 -28.65 -5.97 -7.30
N ALA A 59 -29.04 -6.09 -6.02
CA ALA A 59 -29.23 -4.95 -5.12
C ALA A 59 -27.96 -4.11 -4.90
N THR A 60 -26.77 -4.72 -5.00
CA THR A 60 -25.49 -3.99 -4.89
C THR A 60 -25.29 -2.99 -6.03
N PHE A 61 -25.93 -3.22 -7.18
CA PHE A 61 -25.80 -2.42 -8.40
C PHE A 61 -27.04 -1.59 -8.75
N ASP A 62 -28.13 -1.71 -7.97
CA ASP A 62 -29.39 -0.96 -8.21
C ASP A 62 -29.21 0.56 -8.10
N HIS A 63 -28.13 1.02 -7.47
CA HIS A 63 -27.78 2.44 -7.35
C HIS A 63 -26.74 2.90 -8.38
N ALA A 64 -26.46 2.10 -9.42
CA ALA A 64 -25.65 2.54 -10.54
C ALA A 64 -26.29 3.77 -11.18
N GLU A 65 -25.53 4.86 -11.34
CA GLU A 65 -26.02 6.08 -11.99
C GLU A 65 -26.58 5.75 -13.37
N ALA A 66 -27.76 6.31 -13.66
CA ALA A 66 -28.45 6.08 -14.93
C ALA A 66 -27.52 6.37 -16.12
N GLY A 67 -27.26 5.35 -16.93
CA GLY A 67 -26.44 5.46 -18.14
C GLY A 67 -25.09 4.72 -18.09
N HIS A 68 -24.65 4.17 -16.95
CA HIS A 68 -23.35 3.49 -16.83
C HIS A 68 -23.46 1.96 -16.70
N GLY A 69 -24.64 1.39 -16.87
CA GLY A 69 -24.85 -0.06 -16.71
C GLY A 69 -24.62 -0.51 -15.26
N LYS A 70 -24.44 -1.83 -15.06
CA LYS A 70 -24.14 -2.41 -13.75
C LYS A 70 -22.63 -2.27 -13.43
N CYS A 71 -22.13 -1.03 -13.23
CA CYS A 71 -20.75 -0.75 -12.90
C CYS A 71 -20.69 0.16 -11.67
N ARG A 72 -19.88 -0.23 -10.67
CA ARG A 72 -19.69 0.54 -9.45
C ARG A 72 -18.24 0.50 -9.00
N ALA A 73 -17.69 1.66 -8.64
CA ALA A 73 -16.32 1.79 -8.13
C ALA A 73 -16.29 1.70 -6.61
N PHE A 74 -15.32 0.95 -6.08
CA PHE A 74 -15.06 0.83 -4.65
C PHE A 74 -13.58 1.11 -4.37
N ASN A 75 -13.31 1.94 -3.37
CA ASN A 75 -11.97 2.09 -2.84
C ASN A 75 -11.67 0.93 -1.89
N LEU A 76 -10.63 0.18 -2.18
CA LEU A 76 -10.08 -0.85 -1.29
C LEU A 76 -8.81 -0.29 -0.64
N GLY A 77 -8.89 0.04 0.62
CA GLY A 77 -7.80 0.61 1.41
C GLY A 77 -8.00 0.32 2.89
N LYS A 78 -7.02 0.72 3.69
CA LYS A 78 -7.08 0.59 5.14
C LYS A 78 -7.77 1.81 5.78
N GLY A 79 -7.86 2.93 5.06
CA GLY A 79 -8.36 4.20 5.58
C GLY A 79 -7.39 4.86 6.58
N VAL A 80 -6.14 4.38 6.63
CA VAL A 80 -5.09 4.90 7.51
C VAL A 80 -3.84 5.16 6.69
N GLY A 81 -3.47 6.43 6.58
CA GLY A 81 -2.27 6.83 5.87
C GLY A 81 -0.99 6.50 6.63
N MET A 82 0.04 6.12 5.92
CA MET A 82 1.38 5.84 6.44
C MET A 82 2.41 6.60 5.63
N SER A 83 3.36 7.24 6.31
CA SER A 83 4.41 8.03 5.66
C SER A 83 5.52 7.16 5.09
N VAL A 84 6.37 7.75 4.24
CA VAL A 84 7.56 7.06 3.72
C VAL A 84 8.48 6.64 4.87
N LEU A 85 8.68 7.50 5.88
CA LEU A 85 9.53 7.18 7.03
C LEU A 85 8.92 6.08 7.91
N ASN A 86 7.59 6.02 8.07
CA ASN A 86 6.93 4.92 8.76
C ASN A 86 7.22 3.56 8.07
N MET A 87 7.21 3.54 6.74
CA MET A 87 7.52 2.33 5.96
C MET A 87 8.96 1.87 6.13
N ILE A 88 9.91 2.82 6.10
CA ILE A 88 11.34 2.54 6.31
C ILE A 88 11.55 1.96 7.71
N GLU A 89 10.97 2.58 8.73
CA GLU A 89 11.09 2.14 10.13
C GLU A 89 10.48 0.75 10.35
N ALA A 90 9.30 0.48 9.77
CA ALA A 90 8.68 -0.84 9.87
C ALA A 90 9.52 -1.94 9.20
N MET A 91 10.07 -1.66 8.02
CA MET A 91 10.98 -2.60 7.36
C MET A 91 12.29 -2.79 8.12
N ARG A 92 12.85 -1.74 8.73
CA ARG A 92 14.04 -1.83 9.57
C ARG A 92 13.83 -2.79 10.76
N LYS A 93 12.69 -2.67 11.45
CA LYS A 93 12.34 -3.58 12.56
C LYS A 93 12.29 -5.03 12.14
N VAL A 94 11.72 -5.31 10.97
CA VAL A 94 11.51 -6.69 10.49
C VAL A 94 12.77 -7.30 9.92
N THR A 95 13.58 -6.52 9.20
CA THR A 95 14.78 -7.02 8.48
C THR A 95 16.07 -6.93 9.27
N GLY A 96 16.16 -5.99 10.23
CA GLY A 96 17.39 -5.59 10.89
C GLY A 96 18.35 -4.78 10.00
N TYR A 97 17.92 -4.36 8.80
CA TYR A 97 18.72 -3.56 7.87
C TYR A 97 18.44 -2.06 8.06
N GLU A 98 19.49 -1.22 8.07
CA GLU A 98 19.37 0.20 8.42
C GLU A 98 18.80 1.12 7.33
N PHE A 99 18.63 0.69 6.10
CA PHE A 99 18.08 1.47 4.99
C PHE A 99 18.62 2.90 4.91
N PRO A 100 19.89 3.09 4.52
CA PRO A 100 20.41 4.43 4.29
C PRO A 100 19.60 5.14 3.20
N TYR A 101 19.23 6.40 3.43
CA TYR A 101 18.47 7.20 2.49
C TYR A 101 18.94 8.65 2.43
N ASP A 102 18.75 9.26 1.26
CA ASP A 102 18.97 10.68 1.04
C ASP A 102 17.62 11.39 0.85
N ILE A 103 17.47 12.55 1.50
CA ILE A 103 16.35 13.43 1.22
C ILE A 103 16.69 14.26 -0.02
N VAL A 104 15.82 14.19 -1.00
CA VAL A 104 15.95 14.93 -2.26
C VAL A 104 14.74 15.84 -2.49
N GLU A 105 14.80 16.69 -3.51
CA GLU A 105 13.68 17.57 -3.86
C GLU A 105 12.38 16.80 -4.11
N ARG A 106 11.24 17.46 -3.88
CA ARG A 106 9.91 16.88 -4.16
C ARG A 106 9.81 16.44 -5.60
N ARG A 107 9.21 15.29 -5.82
CA ARG A 107 8.90 14.81 -7.16
C ARG A 107 7.66 15.54 -7.69
N PRO A 108 7.67 16.09 -8.92
CA PRO A 108 6.50 16.71 -9.51
C PRO A 108 5.30 15.76 -9.56
N GLY A 109 4.14 16.25 -9.13
CA GLY A 109 2.90 15.49 -9.11
C GLY A 109 2.64 14.69 -7.82
N ASP A 110 3.60 14.61 -6.87
CA ASP A 110 3.33 13.99 -5.58
C ASP A 110 2.42 14.89 -4.72
N VAL A 111 1.33 14.30 -4.24
CA VAL A 111 0.44 14.94 -3.26
C VAL A 111 0.87 14.57 -1.84
N PRO A 112 0.68 15.48 -0.86
CA PRO A 112 1.10 15.23 0.53
C PRO A 112 0.49 13.98 1.14
N ASP A 113 -0.82 13.80 0.97
CA ASP A 113 -1.59 12.67 1.51
C ASP A 113 -2.53 12.11 0.44
N LEU A 114 -2.48 10.80 0.28
CA LEU A 114 -3.40 10.04 -0.55
C LEU A 114 -3.86 8.80 0.24
N THR A 115 -4.87 9.01 1.08
CA THR A 115 -5.50 7.98 1.90
C THR A 115 -6.88 7.65 1.37
N ALA A 116 -7.20 6.37 1.22
CA ALA A 116 -8.49 5.92 0.74
C ALA A 116 -9.60 6.15 1.78
N ASN A 117 -10.83 6.34 1.30
CA ASN A 117 -12.02 6.19 2.14
C ASN A 117 -12.69 4.85 1.78
N PRO A 118 -12.55 3.80 2.60
CA PRO A 118 -13.11 2.47 2.32
C PRO A 118 -14.56 2.31 2.76
N ALA A 119 -15.22 3.32 3.33
CA ALA A 119 -16.54 3.21 3.96
C ALA A 119 -17.62 2.61 3.04
N LEU A 120 -17.55 2.88 1.73
CA LEU A 120 -18.46 2.28 0.77
C LEU A 120 -18.24 0.77 0.62
N ALA A 121 -17.00 0.35 0.49
CA ALA A 121 -16.63 -1.06 0.39
C ALA A 121 -16.95 -1.82 1.69
N GLU A 122 -16.74 -1.20 2.86
CA GLU A 122 -17.11 -1.79 4.15
C GLU A 122 -18.62 -2.04 4.22
N ARG A 123 -19.43 -1.04 3.85
CA ARG A 123 -20.89 -1.13 3.94
C ARG A 123 -21.51 -2.11 2.95
N GLU A 124 -21.01 -2.13 1.72
CA GLU A 124 -21.70 -2.80 0.62
C GLU A 124 -21.05 -4.11 0.19
N LEU A 125 -19.75 -4.24 0.39
CA LEU A 125 -19.02 -5.49 0.13
C LEU A 125 -18.69 -6.27 1.40
N GLY A 126 -18.93 -5.70 2.61
CA GLY A 126 -18.44 -6.28 3.86
C GLY A 126 -16.91 -6.33 3.94
N PHE A 127 -16.22 -5.54 3.10
CA PHE A 127 -14.76 -5.50 3.06
C PHE A 127 -14.19 -4.73 4.24
N LYS A 128 -13.13 -5.27 4.86
CA LYS A 128 -12.36 -4.56 5.88
C LYS A 128 -10.90 -4.99 5.84
N ALA A 129 -10.00 -4.05 5.60
CA ALA A 129 -8.57 -4.31 5.70
C ALA A 129 -8.14 -4.42 7.17
N THR A 130 -7.72 -5.60 7.59
CA THR A 130 -7.44 -5.92 9.01
C THR A 130 -5.95 -6.04 9.32
N ARG A 131 -5.12 -6.38 8.34
CA ARG A 131 -3.70 -6.63 8.54
C ARG A 131 -2.93 -5.34 8.79
N SER A 132 -1.96 -5.40 9.70
CA SER A 132 -1.15 -4.25 10.11
C SER A 132 -0.01 -3.98 9.12
N LEU A 133 0.68 -2.83 9.30
CA LEU A 133 1.91 -2.53 8.59
C LEU A 133 3.01 -3.56 8.89
N ASP A 134 3.09 -4.00 10.15
CA ASP A 134 4.08 -5.01 10.56
C ASP A 134 3.81 -6.36 9.87
N ASP A 135 2.52 -6.73 9.65
CA ASP A 135 2.16 -7.93 8.88
C ASP A 135 2.61 -7.79 7.42
N MET A 136 2.35 -6.64 6.78
CA MET A 136 2.79 -6.38 5.40
C MET A 136 4.30 -6.52 5.26
N CYS A 137 5.06 -5.88 6.15
CA CYS A 137 6.53 -5.89 6.13
C CYS A 137 7.08 -7.30 6.40
N ARG A 138 6.53 -8.00 7.40
CA ARG A 138 6.95 -9.36 7.76
C ARG A 138 6.72 -10.35 6.62
N ASP A 139 5.53 -10.33 6.02
CA ASP A 139 5.18 -11.29 4.99
C ASP A 139 5.96 -11.02 3.69
N LEU A 140 6.14 -9.75 3.32
CA LEU A 140 7.02 -9.37 2.21
C LEU A 140 8.48 -9.82 2.46
N TRP A 141 9.00 -9.58 3.68
CA TRP A 141 10.36 -9.97 4.02
C TRP A 141 10.53 -11.49 4.01
N ASN A 142 9.56 -12.23 4.56
CA ASN A 142 9.57 -13.69 4.52
C ASN A 142 9.61 -14.23 3.09
N TRP A 143 8.84 -13.62 2.19
CA TRP A 143 8.87 -13.99 0.80
C TRP A 143 10.22 -13.64 0.15
N GLN A 144 10.68 -12.39 0.28
CA GLN A 144 11.88 -11.91 -0.39
C GLN A 144 13.14 -12.66 0.04
N LYS A 145 13.32 -12.96 1.32
CA LYS A 145 14.50 -13.70 1.80
C LYS A 145 14.55 -15.14 1.31
N ASN A 146 13.37 -15.76 1.09
CA ASN A 146 13.26 -17.12 0.56
C ASN A 146 13.34 -17.15 -0.98
N ASN A 147 13.05 -16.02 -1.64
CA ASN A 147 13.06 -15.87 -3.10
C ASN A 147 13.91 -14.65 -3.48
N PRO A 148 15.22 -14.65 -3.21
CA PRO A 148 16.06 -13.47 -3.43
C PRO A 148 16.16 -13.06 -4.90
N ASN A 149 15.94 -13.99 -5.83
CA ASN A 149 15.94 -13.73 -7.27
C ASN A 149 14.54 -13.59 -7.89
N GLY A 150 13.49 -13.65 -7.08
CA GLY A 150 12.11 -13.72 -7.55
C GLY A 150 11.68 -15.17 -7.81
N TYR A 151 10.67 -15.35 -8.66
CA TYR A 151 10.32 -16.67 -9.21
C TYR A 151 11.24 -16.95 -10.38
N ASP A 152 11.75 -18.20 -10.45
CA ASP A 152 12.49 -18.73 -11.61
C ASP A 152 11.52 -19.04 -12.75
#